data_3b23041e09cb6368c73ab241bb78ca21
#
_entry.id   3b23041e09cb6368c73ab241bb78ca21
#
_cell.length_a   1.000
_cell.length_b   1.000
_cell.length_c   1.000
_cell.angle_alpha   90.00
_cell.angle_beta   90.00
_cell.angle_gamma   90.00
#
_symmetry.space_group_name_H-M   'P 1'
#
loop_
_entity.id
_entity.type
_entity.pdbx_description
1 polymer ?
#
loop_
_entity_poly.entity_id
_entity_poly.type
_entity_poly.pdbx_seq_one_letter_code
_entity_poly.pdbx_strand_id
1 'polypeptide(L)'
;MRYQGSIRAVNALLNDFAQRDSDHRCAFRPARLAEARLAGKFEEPLADIAAKRRNDAWERWIGTDSGLQTRELLGPHWAKARLLIHDVLSSFKMGPLTFTNGSSFVPLGNQTSIACKLSGEWTITPDCFDLFASYSYWHRALKHAVKKRFKSYCTSKGWVLRSINRKLWARFSILEDPAFQIYKFKLECIVSFVQGNRWSTVPKNNLKDRSICLEPLCNMLVQRAVGLGVRACLKDKLGIDLDYLADVHRNRISDPKVATIDLSDCSDTISLWLIKYLLPRRVLSKVLACRSDMTLGPDDNFYVVFKVSSMGNGFTFDLMTLILTALTKSFDLSASVFGDDIICQNQYADEIIQNLSIAGFRVNLDKTYIRSDYRESCGAHFIDGYGYVTVFDLRWLRYPHDLIVACNKVAILSSIYGGPFETLRTKIWSCVPRSLLGATTSRLVVSTGRPPSYELDSYVRYGPPVQVDPSPSLLKRIRRHCKRVHKPGNISVAQAVVSRTCPAKPHLSSTQWDLFFQWIHNCRVERRVSNVVFKSTMVARVGEEQIGFTNALL
;
A
#
# COMPACT_ATOMS: atom_id res chain seq x y z
N MET A 1 5.44 -0.44 30.18
CA MET A 1 4.90 -1.37 31.19
C MET A 1 3.55 -0.96 31.82
N ARG A 2 3.25 0.35 31.97
CA ARG A 2 2.07 0.86 32.73
C ARG A 2 0.67 0.32 32.27
N TYR A 3 0.52 -0.17 31.05
CA TYR A 3 -0.77 -0.62 30.52
C TYR A 3 -0.77 -2.06 29.99
N GLN A 4 0.27 -2.83 30.25
CA GLN A 4 0.39 -4.20 29.73
C GLN A 4 -0.69 -5.15 30.26
N GLY A 5 -1.09 -4.98 31.53
CA GLY A 5 -2.19 -5.77 32.12
C GLY A 5 -3.52 -5.53 31.38
N SER A 6 -3.85 -4.24 31.12
CA SER A 6 -5.05 -3.87 30.36
C SER A 6 -5.01 -4.37 28.92
N ILE A 7 -3.84 -4.29 28.26
CA ILE A 7 -3.67 -4.83 26.90
C ILE A 7 -3.94 -6.33 26.87
N ARG A 8 -3.37 -7.09 27.81
CA ARG A 8 -3.60 -8.54 27.91
C ARG A 8 -5.07 -8.88 28.16
N ALA A 9 -5.70 -8.19 29.12
CA ALA A 9 -7.11 -8.41 29.43
C ALA A 9 -8.04 -8.12 28.26
N VAL A 10 -7.81 -7.01 27.54
CA VAL A 10 -8.62 -6.66 26.36
C VAL A 10 -8.35 -7.63 25.20
N ASN A 11 -7.11 -8.06 24.99
CA ASN A 11 -6.80 -9.08 23.99
C ASN A 11 -7.53 -10.40 24.30
N ALA A 12 -7.57 -10.85 25.55
CA ALA A 12 -8.30 -12.06 25.93
C ALA A 12 -9.81 -11.94 25.62
N LEU A 13 -10.43 -10.81 25.98
CA LEU A 13 -11.85 -10.55 25.68
C LEU A 13 -12.14 -10.52 24.17
N LEU A 14 -11.26 -9.93 23.38
CA LEU A 14 -11.41 -9.87 21.92
C LEU A 14 -11.18 -11.26 21.30
N ASN A 15 -10.28 -12.05 21.85
CA ASN A 15 -10.06 -13.43 21.40
C ASN A 15 -11.28 -14.30 21.66
N ASP A 16 -11.86 -14.23 22.85
CA ASP A 16 -13.12 -14.93 23.19
C ASP A 16 -14.26 -14.49 22.25
N PHE A 17 -14.30 -13.20 21.90
CA PHE A 17 -15.30 -12.69 20.97
C PHE A 17 -15.07 -13.20 19.54
N ALA A 18 -13.81 -13.31 19.12
CA ALA A 18 -13.43 -13.80 17.79
C ALA A 18 -13.71 -15.30 17.59
N GLN A 19 -13.66 -16.09 18.67
CA GLN A 19 -13.95 -17.53 18.64
C GLN A 19 -15.45 -17.87 18.62
N ARG A 20 -16.31 -16.88 18.89
CA ARG A 20 -17.75 -17.06 18.73
C ARG A 20 -18.07 -17.23 17.25
N ASP A 21 -18.69 -18.36 16.97
CA ASP A 21 -18.99 -18.87 15.63
C ASP A 21 -19.38 -17.77 14.62
N SER A 22 -18.49 -17.50 13.70
CA SER A 22 -18.73 -16.59 12.58
C SER A 22 -19.20 -17.41 11.38
N ASP A 23 -20.44 -17.91 11.41
CA ASP A 23 -21.05 -18.49 10.23
C ASP A 23 -21.13 -17.40 9.12
N HIS A 24 -20.19 -17.48 8.19
CA HIS A 24 -20.09 -16.55 7.05
C HIS A 24 -21.37 -16.51 6.19
N ARG A 25 -22.24 -17.52 6.31
CA ARG A 25 -23.52 -17.59 5.62
C ARG A 25 -24.59 -16.63 6.17
N CYS A 26 -24.34 -15.98 7.31
CA CYS A 26 -25.20 -14.91 7.84
C CYS A 26 -24.76 -13.50 7.43
N ALA A 27 -23.97 -13.34 6.35
CA ALA A 27 -23.42 -12.06 5.89
C ALA A 27 -24.47 -10.96 5.59
N PHE A 28 -25.73 -11.36 5.38
CA PHE A 28 -26.83 -10.41 5.10
C PHE A 28 -27.42 -9.71 6.34
N ARG A 29 -26.92 -10.00 7.54
CA ARG A 29 -27.31 -9.29 8.75
C ARG A 29 -26.22 -8.28 9.12
N PRO A 30 -26.53 -6.97 9.17
CA PRO A 30 -25.54 -5.93 9.42
C PRO A 30 -24.66 -6.16 10.66
N ALA A 31 -25.28 -6.54 11.79
CA ALA A 31 -24.56 -6.79 13.03
C ALA A 31 -23.61 -8.00 12.92
N ARG A 32 -24.03 -9.08 12.26
CA ARG A 32 -23.18 -10.28 12.05
C ARG A 32 -21.99 -9.99 11.14
N LEU A 33 -22.21 -9.20 10.09
CA LEU A 33 -21.12 -8.74 9.24
C LEU A 33 -20.10 -7.92 10.04
N ALA A 34 -20.57 -7.03 10.92
CA ALA A 34 -19.71 -6.23 11.78
C ALA A 34 -18.94 -7.09 12.79
N GLU A 35 -19.54 -8.13 13.35
CA GLU A 35 -18.88 -9.11 14.23
C GLU A 35 -17.75 -9.85 13.49
N ALA A 36 -18.07 -10.43 12.34
CA ALA A 36 -17.09 -11.18 11.52
C ALA A 36 -15.92 -10.29 11.08
N ARG A 37 -16.17 -9.04 10.72
CA ARG A 37 -15.13 -8.09 10.32
C ARG A 37 -14.26 -7.66 11.49
N LEU A 38 -14.84 -7.38 12.67
CA LEU A 38 -14.09 -6.98 13.86
C LEU A 38 -13.08 -8.06 14.27
N ALA A 39 -13.49 -9.31 14.23
CA ALA A 39 -12.69 -10.47 14.60
C ALA A 39 -11.72 -10.95 13.50
N GLY A 40 -12.04 -10.72 12.24
CA GLY A 40 -11.40 -11.38 11.09
C GLY A 40 -9.89 -11.09 10.90
N LYS A 41 -9.34 -10.09 11.58
CA LYS A 41 -7.90 -9.79 11.58
C LYS A 41 -7.27 -9.87 12.98
N PHE A 42 -8.08 -10.24 13.98
CA PHE A 42 -7.64 -10.31 15.36
C PHE A 42 -7.05 -11.69 15.64
N GLU A 43 -5.76 -11.73 15.94
CA GLU A 43 -5.05 -12.98 16.20
C GLU A 43 -3.81 -12.73 17.04
N GLU A 44 -3.55 -13.64 17.96
CA GLU A 44 -2.29 -13.68 18.70
C GLU A 44 -1.12 -14.00 17.74
N PRO A 45 -0.03 -13.22 17.77
CA PRO A 45 1.11 -13.45 16.87
C PRO A 45 1.97 -14.63 17.35
N LEU A 46 1.48 -15.84 17.21
CA LEU A 46 2.21 -17.08 17.51
C LEU A 46 3.15 -17.43 16.36
N ALA A 47 4.39 -17.80 16.70
CA ALA A 47 5.45 -18.05 15.72
C ALA A 47 5.13 -19.21 14.77
N ASP A 48 4.59 -20.32 15.30
CA ASP A 48 4.27 -21.52 14.53
C ASP A 48 3.15 -21.28 13.51
N ILE A 49 2.11 -20.55 13.92
CA ILE A 49 0.99 -20.18 13.05
C ILE A 49 1.49 -19.24 11.95
N ALA A 50 2.36 -18.29 12.29
CA ALA A 50 2.96 -17.38 11.33
C ALA A 50 3.84 -18.12 10.32
N ALA A 51 4.63 -19.11 10.75
CA ALA A 51 5.46 -19.94 9.89
C ALA A 51 4.60 -20.77 8.92
N LYS A 52 3.55 -21.42 9.41
CA LYS A 52 2.61 -22.18 8.56
C LYS A 52 1.97 -21.28 7.50
N ARG A 53 1.42 -20.13 7.88
CA ARG A 53 0.79 -19.18 6.94
C ARG A 53 1.76 -18.69 5.88
N ARG A 54 3.04 -18.48 6.26
CA ARG A 54 4.09 -18.08 5.33
C ARG A 54 4.35 -19.19 4.30
N ASN A 55 4.45 -20.44 4.71
CA ASN A 55 4.64 -21.57 3.81
C ASN A 55 3.44 -21.73 2.86
N ASP A 56 2.22 -21.70 3.40
CA ASP A 56 1.00 -21.78 2.60
C ASP A 56 0.90 -20.60 1.59
N ALA A 57 1.40 -19.43 1.93
CA ALA A 57 1.45 -18.28 1.03
C ALA A 57 2.48 -18.47 -0.09
N TRP A 58 3.63 -19.09 0.22
CA TRP A 58 4.64 -19.42 -0.78
C TRP A 58 4.13 -20.44 -1.79
N GLU A 59 3.57 -21.55 -1.32
CA GLU A 59 3.01 -22.59 -2.17
C GLU A 59 1.92 -22.07 -3.11
N ARG A 60 1.01 -21.24 -2.59
CA ARG A 60 0.00 -20.58 -3.42
C ARG A 60 0.63 -19.65 -4.45
N TRP A 61 1.64 -18.88 -4.07
CA TRP A 61 2.26 -17.89 -4.93
C TRP A 61 3.02 -18.55 -6.08
N ILE A 62 3.82 -19.58 -5.81
CA ILE A 62 4.56 -20.31 -6.84
C ILE A 62 3.60 -21.17 -7.69
N GLY A 63 2.60 -21.81 -7.09
CA GLY A 63 1.58 -22.56 -7.80
C GLY A 63 0.72 -21.70 -8.73
N THR A 64 0.51 -20.41 -8.38
CA THR A 64 -0.15 -19.46 -9.28
C THR A 64 0.70 -19.22 -10.53
N ASP A 65 2.02 -19.09 -10.39
CA ASP A 65 2.92 -18.84 -11.51
C ASP A 65 2.97 -20.01 -12.50
N SER A 66 3.02 -21.24 -12.01
CA SER A 66 3.03 -22.44 -12.84
C SER A 66 1.75 -22.61 -13.69
N GLY A 67 0.65 -22.00 -13.27
CA GLY A 67 -0.63 -21.98 -14.00
C GLY A 67 -0.73 -20.89 -15.08
N LEU A 68 0.24 -20.00 -15.21
CA LEU A 68 0.22 -18.87 -16.16
C LEU A 68 0.77 -19.26 -17.54
N GLN A 69 0.27 -20.34 -18.10
CA GLN A 69 0.66 -20.80 -19.45
C GLN A 69 -0.01 -19.95 -20.52
N THR A 70 0.56 -20.02 -21.75
CA THR A 70 -0.03 -19.41 -22.94
C THR A 70 -1.40 -20.01 -23.20
N ARG A 71 -2.41 -19.15 -23.42
CA ARG A 71 -3.79 -19.55 -23.72
C ARG A 71 -4.18 -19.03 -25.07
N GLU A 72 -5.07 -19.75 -25.75
CA GLU A 72 -5.68 -19.28 -26.96
C GLU A 72 -6.66 -18.15 -26.64
N LEU A 73 -6.57 -17.06 -27.39
CA LEU A 73 -7.43 -15.90 -27.26
C LEU A 73 -8.67 -16.11 -28.10
N LEU A 74 -9.82 -16.06 -27.49
CA LEU A 74 -11.09 -16.34 -28.16
C LEU A 74 -11.97 -15.09 -28.26
N GLY A 75 -12.37 -14.78 -29.49
CA GLY A 75 -13.49 -13.90 -29.78
C GLY A 75 -13.18 -12.38 -29.88
N PRO A 76 -14.18 -11.61 -30.31
CA PRO A 76 -14.02 -10.18 -30.65
C PRO A 76 -13.78 -9.27 -29.43
N HIS A 77 -14.17 -9.68 -28.23
CA HIS A 77 -14.00 -8.89 -27.01
C HIS A 77 -12.52 -8.64 -26.69
N TRP A 78 -11.65 -9.60 -27.01
CA TRP A 78 -10.20 -9.45 -26.83
C TRP A 78 -9.59 -8.39 -27.75
N ALA A 79 -10.06 -8.35 -29.01
CA ALA A 79 -9.65 -7.31 -29.94
C ALA A 79 -10.14 -5.92 -29.48
N LYS A 80 -11.38 -5.81 -28.99
CA LYS A 80 -11.91 -4.56 -28.41
C LYS A 80 -11.08 -4.11 -27.21
N ALA A 81 -10.79 -5.02 -26.27
CA ALA A 81 -9.96 -4.72 -25.10
C ALA A 81 -8.56 -4.23 -25.50
N ARG A 82 -7.91 -4.89 -26.47
CA ARG A 82 -6.62 -4.49 -27.01
C ARG A 82 -6.67 -3.11 -27.65
N LEU A 83 -7.66 -2.84 -28.48
CA LEU A 83 -7.84 -1.53 -29.13
C LEU A 83 -8.04 -0.42 -28.09
N LEU A 84 -8.86 -0.66 -27.06
CA LEU A 84 -9.05 0.28 -25.97
C LEU A 84 -7.74 0.58 -25.24
N ILE A 85 -6.93 -0.44 -24.90
CA ILE A 85 -5.62 -0.25 -24.26
C ILE A 85 -4.68 0.55 -25.16
N HIS A 86 -4.65 0.26 -26.46
CA HIS A 86 -3.81 0.98 -27.42
C HIS A 86 -4.22 2.45 -27.54
N ASP A 87 -5.52 2.74 -27.54
CA ASP A 87 -6.01 4.13 -27.54
C ASP A 87 -5.67 4.83 -26.24
N VAL A 88 -5.97 4.24 -25.07
CA VAL A 88 -5.62 4.80 -23.75
C VAL A 88 -4.14 5.10 -23.67
N LEU A 89 -3.28 4.17 -24.07
CA LEU A 89 -1.83 4.34 -24.00
C LEU A 89 -1.24 5.12 -25.20
N SER A 90 -2.06 5.65 -26.09
CA SER A 90 -1.58 6.43 -27.26
C SER A 90 -0.72 7.63 -26.86
N SER A 91 -1.05 8.29 -25.78
CA SER A 91 -0.32 9.45 -25.23
C SER A 91 0.65 9.10 -24.09
N PHE A 92 0.93 7.81 -23.86
CA PHE A 92 1.72 7.37 -22.71
C PHE A 92 3.08 8.06 -22.63
N LYS A 93 3.36 8.63 -21.48
CA LYS A 93 4.66 9.12 -21.03
C LYS A 93 4.91 8.57 -19.63
N MET A 94 6.15 8.18 -19.35
CA MET A 94 6.50 7.79 -17.98
C MET A 94 6.34 8.97 -17.03
N GLY A 95 5.78 8.70 -15.86
CA GLY A 95 5.68 9.65 -14.77
C GLY A 95 7.05 9.96 -14.12
N PRO A 96 7.07 10.81 -13.10
CA PRO A 96 8.29 11.12 -12.36
C PRO A 96 8.79 9.91 -11.57
N LEU A 97 10.12 9.81 -11.40
CA LEU A 97 10.73 8.86 -10.47
C LEU A 97 10.42 9.31 -9.04
N THR A 98 9.63 8.54 -8.32
CA THR A 98 9.22 8.84 -6.94
C THR A 98 9.47 7.67 -6.01
N PHE A 99 9.91 7.97 -4.79
CA PHE A 99 10.08 6.95 -3.76
C PHE A 99 8.72 6.54 -3.21
N THR A 100 8.56 5.25 -2.91
CA THR A 100 7.38 4.68 -2.24
C THR A 100 7.70 4.35 -0.79
N ASN A 101 6.65 4.19 0.03
CA ASN A 101 6.80 3.79 1.43
C ASN A 101 7.10 2.29 1.61
N GLY A 102 6.95 1.49 0.56
CA GLY A 102 7.25 0.06 0.59
C GLY A 102 8.74 -0.24 0.79
N SER A 103 9.04 -1.42 1.33
CA SER A 103 10.42 -1.92 1.43
C SER A 103 11.03 -2.16 0.06
N SER A 104 12.32 -1.86 -0.10
CA SER A 104 13.11 -2.28 -1.26
C SER A 104 14.08 -3.39 -0.91
N PHE A 105 14.33 -4.27 -1.85
CA PHE A 105 15.26 -5.37 -1.69
C PHE A 105 16.71 -4.88 -1.70
N VAL A 106 17.47 -5.36 -0.73
CA VAL A 106 18.93 -5.35 -0.71
C VAL A 106 19.43 -6.69 -0.20
N PRO A 107 20.62 -7.19 -0.63
CA PRO A 107 21.12 -8.51 -0.24
C PRO A 107 21.14 -8.73 1.28
N LEU A 108 21.52 -7.74 2.05
CA LEU A 108 21.69 -7.83 3.52
C LEU A 108 20.47 -7.34 4.33
N GLY A 109 19.31 -7.12 3.70
CA GLY A 109 18.13 -6.67 4.42
C GLY A 109 17.11 -5.91 3.59
N ASN A 110 16.35 -5.02 4.22
CA ASN A 110 15.33 -4.21 3.58
C ASN A 110 15.54 -2.73 3.89
N GLN A 111 15.32 -1.88 2.91
CA GLN A 111 15.31 -0.44 3.05
C GLN A 111 13.86 0.05 3.01
N THR A 112 13.34 0.50 4.13
CA THR A 112 11.92 0.90 4.24
C THR A 112 11.70 2.40 4.13
N SER A 113 12.57 3.21 4.74
CA SER A 113 12.42 4.68 4.70
C SER A 113 13.10 5.28 3.48
N ILE A 114 12.60 6.43 3.00
CA ILE A 114 13.23 7.17 1.91
C ILE A 114 14.66 7.60 2.28
N ALA A 115 14.90 7.94 3.54
CA ALA A 115 16.25 8.25 4.02
C ALA A 115 17.19 7.04 3.92
N CYS A 116 16.72 5.84 4.31
CA CYS A 116 17.48 4.60 4.14
C CYS A 116 17.71 4.28 2.65
N LYS A 117 16.70 4.44 1.79
CA LYS A 117 16.80 4.23 0.35
C LYS A 117 17.80 5.17 -0.31
N LEU A 118 17.82 6.44 0.09
CA LEU A 118 18.78 7.42 -0.43
C LEU A 118 20.21 7.19 0.06
N SER A 119 20.40 6.75 1.32
CA SER A 119 21.71 6.54 1.92
C SER A 119 22.22 5.10 1.83
N GLY A 120 21.33 4.13 1.69
CA GLY A 120 21.65 2.71 1.64
C GLY A 120 22.12 2.24 0.25
N GLU A 121 22.18 0.95 0.06
CA GLU A 121 22.56 0.31 -1.19
C GLU A 121 21.51 0.53 -2.28
N TRP A 122 21.96 0.79 -3.51
CA TRP A 122 21.10 0.91 -4.68
C TRP A 122 21.19 -0.37 -5.51
N THR A 123 20.13 -1.16 -5.44
CA THR A 123 20.02 -2.42 -6.18
C THR A 123 19.25 -2.22 -7.47
N ILE A 124 19.65 -2.96 -8.52
CA ILE A 124 19.04 -2.89 -9.85
C ILE A 124 19.23 -4.22 -10.59
N THR A 125 18.26 -4.60 -11.43
CA THR A 125 18.46 -5.68 -12.40
C THR A 125 19.18 -5.18 -13.65
N PRO A 126 19.94 -6.04 -14.36
CA PRO A 126 20.66 -5.64 -15.58
C PRO A 126 19.73 -4.99 -16.61
N ASP A 127 18.56 -5.58 -16.86
CA ASP A 127 17.60 -5.11 -17.87
C ASP A 127 17.02 -3.72 -17.55
N CYS A 128 16.94 -3.36 -16.26
CA CYS A 128 16.42 -2.07 -15.83
C CYS A 128 17.48 -0.95 -15.90
N PHE A 129 18.77 -1.28 -15.98
CA PHE A 129 19.85 -0.32 -15.79
C PHE A 129 19.81 0.85 -16.78
N ASP A 130 19.68 0.57 -18.07
CA ASP A 130 19.68 1.62 -19.10
C ASP A 130 18.45 2.53 -19.01
N LEU A 131 17.29 1.94 -18.70
CA LEU A 131 16.06 2.71 -18.51
C LEU A 131 16.16 3.59 -17.26
N PHE A 132 16.68 3.07 -16.15
CA PHE A 132 16.90 3.86 -14.94
C PHE A 132 17.95 4.96 -15.16
N ALA A 133 19.07 4.65 -15.82
CA ALA A 133 20.12 5.63 -16.12
C ALA A 133 19.56 6.82 -16.91
N SER A 134 18.79 6.55 -17.97
CA SER A 134 18.20 7.57 -18.84
C SER A 134 17.26 8.51 -18.07
N TYR A 135 16.37 7.97 -17.21
CA TYR A 135 15.43 8.81 -16.47
C TYR A 135 16.05 9.49 -15.25
N SER A 136 16.95 8.82 -14.53
CA SER A 136 17.62 9.38 -13.35
C SER A 136 18.62 10.49 -13.71
N TYR A 137 19.18 10.48 -14.93
CA TYR A 137 20.05 11.55 -15.43
C TYR A 137 19.38 12.92 -15.42
N TRP A 138 18.08 12.97 -15.73
CA TRP A 138 17.30 14.21 -15.73
C TRP A 138 16.71 14.55 -14.36
N HIS A 139 16.73 13.61 -13.43
CA HIS A 139 16.20 13.82 -12.07
C HIS A 139 17.25 14.48 -11.17
N ARG A 140 17.09 15.78 -10.88
CA ARG A 140 18.09 16.60 -10.17
C ARG A 140 18.61 15.98 -8.88
N ALA A 141 17.73 15.46 -8.02
CA ALA A 141 18.11 14.88 -6.73
C ALA A 141 18.89 13.56 -6.90
N LEU A 142 18.47 12.68 -7.81
CA LEU A 142 19.17 11.42 -8.10
C LEU A 142 20.54 11.68 -8.73
N LYS A 143 20.61 12.58 -9.70
CA LYS A 143 21.89 13.00 -10.31
C LYS A 143 22.87 13.52 -9.26
N HIS A 144 22.39 14.31 -8.30
CA HIS A 144 23.21 14.78 -7.18
C HIS A 144 23.65 13.61 -6.27
N ALA A 145 22.75 12.68 -5.96
CA ALA A 145 23.05 11.50 -5.15
C ALA A 145 24.11 10.63 -5.83
N VAL A 146 24.01 10.39 -7.14
CA VAL A 146 25.02 9.63 -7.92
C VAL A 146 26.39 10.33 -7.80
N LYS A 147 26.46 11.66 -8.01
CA LYS A 147 27.72 12.41 -7.86
C LYS A 147 28.33 12.25 -6.47
N LYS A 148 27.52 12.34 -5.42
CA LYS A 148 27.97 12.21 -4.01
C LYS A 148 28.47 10.79 -3.72
N ARG A 149 27.72 9.76 -4.15
CA ARG A 149 28.10 8.36 -3.97
C ARG A 149 29.33 7.99 -4.75
N PHE A 150 29.46 8.44 -5.98
CA PHE A 150 30.65 8.21 -6.79
C PHE A 150 31.90 8.84 -6.17
N LYS A 151 31.78 10.03 -5.54
CA LYS A 151 32.87 10.62 -4.76
C LYS A 151 33.30 9.68 -3.61
N SER A 152 32.34 9.14 -2.85
CA SER A 152 32.64 8.20 -1.76
C SER A 152 33.26 6.89 -2.29
N TYR A 153 32.75 6.39 -3.42
CA TYR A 153 33.32 5.23 -4.09
C TYR A 153 34.78 5.46 -4.53
N CYS A 154 35.09 6.59 -5.14
CA CYS A 154 36.47 6.93 -5.48
C CYS A 154 37.37 6.97 -4.24
N THR A 155 36.87 7.55 -3.15
CA THR A 155 37.64 7.59 -1.88
C THR A 155 37.91 6.19 -1.33
N SER A 156 36.91 5.30 -1.35
CA SER A 156 37.08 3.91 -0.89
C SER A 156 38.06 3.10 -1.75
N LYS A 157 38.23 3.49 -3.01
CA LYS A 157 39.21 2.86 -3.93
C LYS A 157 40.57 3.57 -3.96
N GLY A 158 40.80 4.57 -3.13
CA GLY A 158 42.01 5.38 -3.14
C GLY A 158 42.17 6.27 -4.41
N TRP A 159 41.07 6.53 -5.14
CA TRP A 159 41.12 7.27 -6.39
C TRP A 159 40.96 8.77 -6.18
N VAL A 160 41.80 9.56 -6.87
CA VAL A 160 41.68 11.02 -6.88
C VAL A 160 40.56 11.41 -7.84
N LEU A 161 39.46 11.92 -7.32
CA LEU A 161 38.23 12.23 -8.08
C LEU A 161 38.48 13.16 -9.30
N ARG A 162 39.38 14.16 -9.15
CA ARG A 162 39.73 15.08 -10.23
C ARG A 162 40.45 14.35 -11.38
N SER A 163 41.35 13.45 -11.07
CA SER A 163 42.05 12.62 -12.06
C SER A 163 41.09 11.66 -12.77
N ILE A 164 40.23 11.00 -12.03
CA ILE A 164 39.20 10.09 -12.61
C ILE A 164 38.26 10.85 -13.52
N ASN A 165 37.72 12.00 -13.11
CA ASN A 165 36.84 12.81 -13.97
C ASN A 165 37.52 13.24 -15.25
N ARG A 166 38.82 13.60 -15.23
CA ARG A 166 39.58 13.93 -16.41
C ARG A 166 39.75 12.74 -17.36
N LYS A 167 40.08 11.55 -16.81
CA LYS A 167 40.19 10.32 -17.59
C LYS A 167 38.84 9.91 -18.22
N LEU A 168 37.74 10.00 -17.46
CA LEU A 168 36.39 9.73 -17.97
C LEU A 168 36.03 10.70 -19.12
N TRP A 169 36.33 11.98 -18.94
CA TRP A 169 36.08 12.95 -20.01
C TRP A 169 36.90 12.61 -21.28
N ALA A 170 38.18 12.32 -21.15
CA ALA A 170 39.01 11.92 -22.28
C ALA A 170 38.50 10.66 -22.98
N ARG A 171 37.99 9.69 -22.21
CA ARG A 171 37.42 8.43 -22.73
C ARG A 171 36.10 8.62 -23.48
N PHE A 172 35.22 9.48 -22.98
CA PHE A 172 33.85 9.57 -23.49
C PHE A 172 33.59 10.79 -24.35
N SER A 173 34.56 11.75 -24.48
CA SER A 173 34.40 13.00 -25.23
C SER A 173 34.09 12.80 -26.72
N ILE A 174 34.45 11.64 -27.28
CA ILE A 174 34.21 11.29 -28.68
C ILE A 174 32.84 10.68 -28.93
N LEU A 175 32.08 10.33 -27.87
CA LEU A 175 30.77 9.70 -27.98
C LEU A 175 29.68 10.76 -28.05
N GLU A 176 28.54 10.34 -28.60
CA GLU A 176 27.31 11.12 -28.52
C GLU A 176 26.89 11.24 -27.04
N ASP A 177 26.56 12.46 -26.61
CA ASP A 177 26.28 12.86 -25.21
C ASP A 177 27.33 12.35 -24.19
N PRO A 178 28.56 12.87 -24.20
CA PRO A 178 29.60 12.44 -23.26
C PRO A 178 29.22 12.59 -21.78
N ALA A 179 28.40 13.60 -21.48
CA ALA A 179 27.97 13.88 -20.11
C ALA A 179 27.04 12.77 -19.59
N PHE A 180 26.16 12.25 -20.42
CA PHE A 180 25.32 11.09 -20.08
C PHE A 180 26.15 9.83 -19.94
N GLN A 181 27.10 9.56 -20.83
CA GLN A 181 27.97 8.37 -20.75
C GLN A 181 28.82 8.38 -19.47
N ILE A 182 29.36 9.52 -19.10
CA ILE A 182 30.06 9.70 -17.82
C ILE A 182 29.13 9.47 -16.63
N TYR A 183 27.89 9.95 -16.71
CA TYR A 183 26.88 9.70 -15.68
C TYR A 183 26.56 8.21 -15.57
N LYS A 184 26.31 7.54 -16.67
CA LYS A 184 26.01 6.11 -16.75
C LYS A 184 27.14 5.28 -16.14
N PHE A 185 28.40 5.55 -16.47
CA PHE A 185 29.56 4.91 -15.86
C PHE A 185 29.61 5.14 -14.33
N LYS A 186 29.38 6.39 -13.88
CA LYS A 186 29.35 6.69 -12.43
C LYS A 186 28.24 5.96 -11.71
N LEU A 187 27.09 5.80 -12.33
CA LEU A 187 25.96 5.06 -11.81
C LEU A 187 26.30 3.59 -11.68
N GLU A 188 26.89 3.00 -12.71
CA GLU A 188 27.32 1.60 -12.73
C GLU A 188 28.29 1.26 -11.59
N CYS A 189 29.23 2.17 -11.28
CA CYS A 189 30.18 2.01 -10.17
C CYS A 189 29.52 1.98 -8.77
N ILE A 190 28.29 2.47 -8.62
CA ILE A 190 27.67 2.67 -7.31
C ILE A 190 26.39 1.86 -7.08
N VAL A 191 25.91 1.15 -8.11
CA VAL A 191 24.77 0.26 -8.00
C VAL A 191 25.25 -1.18 -7.80
N SER A 192 24.42 -1.98 -7.14
CA SER A 192 24.61 -3.42 -7.01
C SER A 192 23.63 -4.12 -7.94
N PHE A 193 24.17 -4.86 -8.90
CA PHE A 193 23.36 -5.69 -9.78
C PHE A 193 22.85 -6.91 -9.03
N VAL A 194 21.56 -7.18 -9.14
CA VAL A 194 20.86 -8.31 -8.54
C VAL A 194 20.05 -9.04 -9.60
N GLN A 195 19.80 -10.35 -9.40
CA GLN A 195 19.10 -11.17 -10.39
C GLN A 195 17.61 -10.86 -10.47
N GLY A 196 17.00 -10.38 -9.38
CA GLY A 196 15.57 -10.09 -9.34
C GLY A 196 15.11 -9.53 -8.00
N ASN A 197 13.84 -9.73 -7.69
CA ASN A 197 13.24 -9.32 -6.43
C ASN A 197 13.31 -10.43 -5.36
N ARG A 198 12.82 -10.18 -4.15
CA ARG A 198 12.73 -11.15 -3.07
C ARG A 198 11.29 -11.31 -2.61
N TRP A 199 10.82 -12.53 -2.55
CA TRP A 199 9.54 -12.86 -1.98
C TRP A 199 9.51 -12.68 -0.45
N SER A 200 8.38 -12.23 0.06
CA SER A 200 8.10 -12.07 1.48
C SER A 200 6.59 -12.11 1.71
N THR A 201 6.15 -12.04 2.97
CA THR A 201 4.74 -12.00 3.32
C THR A 201 4.38 -10.83 4.21
N VAL A 202 3.10 -10.45 4.15
CA VAL A 202 2.47 -9.56 5.12
C VAL A 202 1.14 -10.17 5.57
N PRO A 203 0.79 -10.12 6.87
CA PRO A 203 -0.47 -10.65 7.36
C PRO A 203 -1.67 -9.97 6.69
N LYS A 204 -2.58 -10.77 6.10
CA LYS A 204 -3.85 -10.31 5.54
C LYS A 204 -4.95 -10.35 6.60
N ASN A 205 -5.09 -11.50 7.23
CA ASN A 205 -6.03 -11.77 8.30
C ASN A 205 -5.45 -12.89 9.21
N ASN A 206 -6.25 -13.42 10.11
CA ASN A 206 -5.86 -14.50 11.02
C ASN A 206 -5.61 -15.86 10.34
N LEU A 207 -6.08 -16.04 9.10
CA LEU A 207 -5.99 -17.32 8.37
C LEU A 207 -4.93 -17.30 7.26
N LYS A 208 -4.64 -16.14 6.68
CA LYS A 208 -3.84 -16.03 5.45
C LYS A 208 -2.86 -14.86 5.49
N ASP A 209 -1.67 -15.12 4.98
CA ASP A 209 -0.71 -14.07 4.61
C ASP A 209 -0.84 -13.71 3.13
N ARG A 210 -0.52 -12.46 2.80
CA ARG A 210 -0.35 -12.00 1.42
C ARG A 210 1.10 -12.14 1.02
N SER A 211 1.34 -12.72 -0.14
CA SER A 211 2.64 -12.67 -0.79
C SER A 211 2.93 -11.26 -1.29
N ILE A 212 4.14 -10.80 -1.07
CA ILE A 212 4.67 -9.54 -1.60
C ILE A 212 6.06 -9.80 -2.18
N CYS A 213 6.43 -9.04 -3.18
CA CYS A 213 7.79 -9.04 -3.70
C CYS A 213 8.47 -7.72 -3.36
N LEU A 214 9.65 -7.82 -2.75
CA LEU A 214 10.50 -6.67 -2.44
C LEU A 214 11.36 -6.40 -3.66
N GLU A 215 11.00 -5.38 -4.42
CA GLU A 215 11.69 -5.03 -5.66
C GLU A 215 13.05 -4.37 -5.39
N PRO A 216 14.04 -4.54 -6.29
CA PRO A 216 15.27 -3.75 -6.26
C PRO A 216 14.92 -2.26 -6.30
N LEU A 217 15.66 -1.43 -5.56
CA LEU A 217 15.30 -0.03 -5.38
C LEU A 217 15.15 0.75 -6.69
N CYS A 218 16.09 0.56 -7.62
CA CYS A 218 16.06 1.30 -8.88
C CYS A 218 14.95 0.80 -9.82
N ASN A 219 14.68 -0.53 -9.82
CA ASN A 219 13.53 -1.10 -10.52
C ASN A 219 12.21 -0.49 -9.99
N MET A 220 12.04 -0.45 -8.67
CA MET A 220 10.84 0.11 -8.04
C MET A 220 10.59 1.56 -8.43
N LEU A 221 11.65 2.38 -8.54
CA LEU A 221 11.53 3.77 -9.00
C LEU A 221 11.03 3.86 -10.45
N VAL A 222 11.56 3.00 -11.33
CA VAL A 222 11.13 2.95 -12.75
C VAL A 222 9.73 2.37 -12.87
N GLN A 223 9.44 1.30 -12.16
CA GLN A 223 8.10 0.67 -12.09
C GLN A 223 7.05 1.70 -11.66
N ARG A 224 7.35 2.49 -10.63
CA ARG A 224 6.44 3.54 -10.18
C ARG A 224 6.22 4.62 -11.25
N ALA A 225 7.27 5.00 -11.97
CA ALA A 225 7.15 5.96 -13.07
C ALA A 225 6.32 5.41 -14.24
N VAL A 226 6.42 4.10 -14.54
CA VAL A 226 5.53 3.42 -15.51
C VAL A 226 4.09 3.44 -15.02
N GLY A 227 3.83 3.05 -13.77
CA GLY A 227 2.49 3.05 -13.17
C GLY A 227 1.85 4.45 -13.20
N LEU A 228 2.58 5.48 -12.79
CA LEU A 228 2.09 6.86 -12.86
C LEU A 228 1.77 7.32 -14.29
N GLY A 229 2.53 6.87 -15.28
CA GLY A 229 2.23 7.13 -16.69
C GLY A 229 0.92 6.45 -17.15
N VAL A 230 0.70 5.20 -16.73
CA VAL A 230 -0.57 4.48 -16.99
C VAL A 230 -1.74 5.18 -16.30
N ARG A 231 -1.58 5.57 -15.03
CA ARG A 231 -2.59 6.30 -14.26
C ARG A 231 -2.98 7.63 -14.94
N ALA A 232 -2.00 8.38 -15.43
CA ALA A 232 -2.27 9.60 -16.18
C ALA A 232 -3.10 9.33 -17.45
N CYS A 233 -2.75 8.29 -18.22
CA CYS A 233 -3.50 7.90 -19.41
C CYS A 233 -4.95 7.46 -19.08
N LEU A 234 -5.17 6.71 -17.99
CA LEU A 234 -6.51 6.33 -17.53
C LEU A 234 -7.35 7.57 -17.20
N LYS A 235 -6.76 8.54 -16.52
CA LYS A 235 -7.43 9.80 -16.19
C LYS A 235 -7.73 10.63 -17.42
N ASP A 236 -6.75 10.83 -18.30
CA ASP A 236 -6.86 11.72 -19.44
C ASP A 236 -7.77 11.18 -20.55
N LYS A 237 -7.76 9.86 -20.78
CA LYS A 237 -8.51 9.20 -21.86
C LYS A 237 -9.88 8.68 -21.46
N LEU A 238 -10.00 8.16 -20.26
CA LEU A 238 -11.24 7.54 -19.77
C LEU A 238 -11.91 8.30 -18.63
N GLY A 239 -11.31 9.40 -18.14
CA GLY A 239 -11.81 10.11 -16.95
C GLY A 239 -11.68 9.30 -15.65
N ILE A 240 -10.90 8.21 -15.65
CA ILE A 240 -10.74 7.32 -14.50
C ILE A 240 -9.65 7.90 -13.58
N ASP A 241 -10.07 8.62 -12.55
CA ASP A 241 -9.17 9.13 -11.52
C ASP A 241 -9.09 8.16 -10.35
N LEU A 242 -7.98 7.41 -10.27
CA LEU A 242 -7.78 6.39 -9.26
C LEU A 242 -7.69 6.95 -7.82
N ASP A 243 -7.48 8.24 -7.65
CA ASP A 243 -7.44 8.85 -6.31
C ASP A 243 -8.86 9.04 -5.72
N TYR A 244 -9.90 9.09 -6.58
CA TYR A 244 -11.30 9.25 -6.20
C TYR A 244 -12.20 8.05 -6.55
N LEU A 245 -11.69 7.10 -7.33
CA LEU A 245 -12.52 6.02 -7.87
C LEU A 245 -13.07 5.09 -6.78
N ALA A 246 -12.35 4.91 -5.67
CA ALA A 246 -12.85 4.16 -4.52
C ALA A 246 -14.15 4.76 -3.94
N ASP A 247 -14.27 6.10 -3.90
CA ASP A 247 -15.50 6.76 -3.45
C ASP A 247 -16.63 6.62 -4.48
N VAL A 248 -16.30 6.63 -5.78
CA VAL A 248 -17.27 6.33 -6.84
C VAL A 248 -17.81 4.90 -6.68
N HIS A 249 -16.94 3.91 -6.44
CA HIS A 249 -17.33 2.53 -6.19
C HIS A 249 -18.26 2.41 -4.98
N ARG A 250 -17.90 3.06 -3.86
CA ARG A 250 -18.75 3.09 -2.66
C ARG A 250 -20.15 3.63 -2.92
N ASN A 251 -20.27 4.64 -3.77
CA ASN A 251 -21.58 5.18 -4.13
C ASN A 251 -22.35 4.24 -5.09
N ARG A 252 -21.66 3.58 -6.02
CA ARG A 252 -22.30 2.72 -7.02
C ARG A 252 -22.87 1.41 -6.46
N ILE A 253 -22.32 0.88 -5.35
CA ILE A 253 -22.85 -0.35 -4.75
C ILE A 253 -24.27 -0.20 -4.18
N SER A 254 -24.79 1.02 -4.08
CA SER A 254 -26.19 1.26 -3.69
C SER A 254 -27.19 1.00 -4.85
N ASP A 255 -26.72 0.86 -6.08
CA ASP A 255 -27.58 0.55 -7.23
C ASP A 255 -27.85 -0.97 -7.27
N PRO A 256 -29.13 -1.42 -7.20
CA PRO A 256 -29.48 -2.84 -7.24
C PRO A 256 -29.24 -3.50 -8.61
N LYS A 257 -29.00 -2.72 -9.66
CA LYS A 257 -28.74 -3.23 -11.02
C LYS A 257 -27.29 -3.66 -11.24
N VAL A 258 -26.39 -3.36 -10.29
CA VAL A 258 -24.98 -3.70 -10.44
C VAL A 258 -24.58 -4.98 -9.71
N ALA A 259 -23.65 -5.70 -10.31
CA ALA A 259 -22.88 -6.77 -9.69
C ALA A 259 -21.54 -6.23 -9.17
N THR A 260 -21.04 -6.82 -8.11
CA THR A 260 -19.67 -6.60 -7.61
C THR A 260 -18.89 -7.91 -7.72
N ILE A 261 -17.71 -7.86 -8.36
CA ILE A 261 -16.85 -9.02 -8.61
C ILE A 261 -15.51 -8.78 -7.93
N ASP A 262 -15.09 -9.70 -7.06
CA ASP A 262 -13.77 -9.72 -6.39
C ASP A 262 -12.87 -10.77 -7.05
N LEU A 263 -11.58 -10.48 -7.14
CA LEU A 263 -10.59 -11.38 -7.72
C LEU A 263 -9.61 -11.89 -6.65
N SER A 264 -9.30 -13.16 -6.70
CA SER A 264 -8.30 -13.78 -5.81
C SER A 264 -6.91 -13.66 -6.40
N ASP A 265 -5.95 -13.16 -5.58
CA ASP A 265 -4.53 -13.06 -5.92
C ASP A 265 -4.28 -12.35 -7.28
N CYS A 266 -5.12 -11.35 -7.59
CA CYS A 266 -5.20 -10.70 -8.90
C CYS A 266 -3.84 -10.13 -9.36
N SER A 267 -3.05 -9.55 -8.45
CA SER A 267 -1.70 -9.05 -8.75
C SER A 267 -0.76 -10.13 -9.28
N ASP A 268 -0.96 -11.38 -8.87
CA ASP A 268 -0.09 -12.52 -9.19
C ASP A 268 -0.56 -13.31 -10.43
N THR A 269 -1.70 -12.92 -11.01
CA THR A 269 -2.31 -13.61 -12.17
C THR A 269 -2.12 -12.88 -13.50
N ILE A 270 -1.49 -11.71 -13.51
CA ILE A 270 -1.16 -11.01 -14.75
C ILE A 270 0.00 -11.72 -15.44
N SER A 271 -0.28 -12.45 -16.51
CA SER A 271 0.70 -13.26 -17.24
C SER A 271 1.48 -12.46 -18.29
N LEU A 272 2.67 -12.94 -18.64
CA LEU A 272 3.49 -12.34 -19.69
C LEU A 272 2.80 -12.39 -21.06
N TRP A 273 2.10 -13.48 -21.39
CA TRP A 273 1.41 -13.59 -22.67
C TRP A 273 0.30 -12.55 -22.78
N LEU A 274 -0.44 -12.30 -21.69
CA LEU A 274 -1.53 -11.34 -21.64
C LEU A 274 -1.04 -9.92 -21.96
N ILE A 275 0.04 -9.49 -21.31
CA ILE A 275 0.59 -8.15 -21.58
C ILE A 275 1.25 -8.05 -22.96
N LYS A 276 1.88 -9.12 -23.45
CA LYS A 276 2.44 -9.17 -24.82
C LYS A 276 1.35 -9.00 -25.88
N TYR A 277 0.15 -9.52 -25.62
CA TYR A 277 -1.00 -9.35 -26.50
C TYR A 277 -1.62 -7.95 -26.39
N LEU A 278 -1.84 -7.47 -25.17
CA LEU A 278 -2.64 -6.28 -24.92
C LEU A 278 -1.86 -4.96 -25.05
N LEU A 279 -0.57 -4.91 -24.66
CA LEU A 279 0.14 -3.65 -24.58
C LEU A 279 0.81 -3.25 -25.90
N PRO A 280 0.82 -1.94 -26.24
CA PRO A 280 1.61 -1.45 -27.36
C PRO A 280 3.10 -1.61 -27.08
N ARG A 281 3.91 -1.93 -28.11
CA ARG A 281 5.33 -2.27 -28.00
C ARG A 281 6.15 -1.28 -27.16
N ARG A 282 5.88 0.03 -27.31
CA ARG A 282 6.61 1.08 -26.58
C ARG A 282 6.38 1.09 -25.07
N VAL A 283 5.21 0.62 -24.59
CA VAL A 283 4.92 0.49 -23.15
C VAL A 283 5.38 -0.88 -22.67
N LEU A 284 5.12 -1.93 -23.44
CA LEU A 284 5.57 -3.29 -23.17
C LEU A 284 7.07 -3.35 -22.91
N SER A 285 7.90 -2.72 -23.76
CA SER A 285 9.36 -2.71 -23.58
C SER A 285 9.79 -2.11 -22.25
N LYS A 286 9.10 -1.07 -21.76
CA LYS A 286 9.40 -0.45 -20.46
C LYS A 286 8.98 -1.33 -19.27
N VAL A 287 7.81 -1.97 -19.39
CA VAL A 287 7.31 -2.92 -18.38
C VAL A 287 8.28 -4.09 -18.28
N LEU A 288 8.70 -4.68 -19.42
CA LEU A 288 9.63 -5.81 -19.44
C LEU A 288 11.01 -5.44 -18.90
N ALA A 289 11.52 -4.27 -19.25
CA ALA A 289 12.83 -3.81 -18.78
C ALA A 289 12.89 -3.60 -17.25
N CYS A 290 11.80 -3.20 -16.61
CA CYS A 290 11.81 -2.90 -15.18
C CYS A 290 11.16 -3.97 -14.30
N ARG A 291 10.51 -5.01 -14.87
CA ARG A 291 10.04 -6.14 -14.08
C ARG A 291 11.23 -6.97 -13.59
N SER A 292 11.06 -7.65 -12.46
CA SER A 292 11.95 -8.72 -12.04
C SER A 292 11.44 -10.02 -12.64
N ASP A 293 12.25 -10.68 -13.46
CA ASP A 293 11.95 -11.97 -14.08
C ASP A 293 12.34 -13.15 -13.20
N MET A 294 13.10 -12.89 -12.15
CA MET A 294 13.48 -13.86 -11.13
C MET A 294 13.09 -13.35 -9.74
N THR A 295 12.75 -14.30 -8.86
CA THR A 295 12.38 -14.02 -7.46
C THR A 295 13.18 -14.91 -6.53
N LEU A 296 13.83 -14.31 -5.53
CA LEU A 296 14.49 -15.03 -4.44
C LEU A 296 13.42 -15.59 -3.51
N GLY A 297 13.33 -16.92 -3.40
CA GLY A 297 12.40 -17.64 -2.55
C GLY A 297 12.79 -17.66 -1.07
N PRO A 298 11.95 -18.27 -0.21
CA PRO A 298 12.23 -18.43 1.22
C PRO A 298 13.36 -19.41 1.54
N ASP A 299 13.79 -20.19 0.57
CA ASP A 299 14.87 -21.17 0.60
C ASP A 299 16.20 -20.62 0.02
N ASP A 300 16.27 -19.31 -0.18
CA ASP A 300 17.40 -18.59 -0.76
C ASP A 300 17.77 -19.00 -2.21
N ASN A 301 16.85 -19.66 -2.92
CA ASN A 301 16.98 -19.97 -4.34
C ASN A 301 16.23 -18.95 -5.21
N PHE A 302 16.75 -18.71 -6.43
CA PHE A 302 16.06 -17.88 -7.41
C PHE A 302 15.15 -18.73 -8.32
N TYR A 303 13.92 -18.26 -8.49
CA TYR A 303 12.89 -18.86 -9.34
C TYR A 303 12.56 -17.92 -10.50
N VAL A 304 12.58 -18.46 -11.71
CA VAL A 304 12.07 -17.73 -12.89
C VAL A 304 10.56 -17.65 -12.81
N VAL A 305 9.98 -16.46 -13.04
CA VAL A 305 8.55 -16.22 -12.92
C VAL A 305 7.93 -15.74 -14.23
N PHE A 306 6.75 -16.27 -14.56
CA PHE A 306 5.96 -15.92 -15.74
C PHE A 306 4.91 -14.84 -15.46
N LYS A 307 4.62 -14.54 -14.20
CA LYS A 307 3.81 -13.38 -13.83
C LYS A 307 4.58 -12.08 -14.07
N VAL A 308 3.84 -11.05 -14.45
CA VAL A 308 4.42 -9.73 -14.77
C VAL A 308 4.82 -8.97 -13.52
N SER A 309 4.03 -9.13 -12.48
CA SER A 309 4.20 -8.42 -11.22
C SER A 309 3.58 -9.21 -10.07
N SER A 310 3.90 -8.78 -8.87
CA SER A 310 3.25 -9.19 -7.62
C SER A 310 2.96 -7.95 -6.79
N MET A 311 2.25 -8.11 -5.68
CA MET A 311 2.10 -7.02 -4.72
C MET A 311 3.49 -6.54 -4.26
N GLY A 312 3.72 -5.23 -4.32
CA GLY A 312 5.02 -4.60 -4.02
C GLY A 312 5.72 -4.00 -5.25
N ASN A 313 5.39 -4.45 -6.45
CA ASN A 313 5.85 -3.85 -7.69
C ASN A 313 5.15 -2.49 -7.94
N GLY A 314 5.90 -1.52 -8.42
CA GLY A 314 5.46 -0.12 -8.49
C GLY A 314 4.38 0.19 -9.54
N PHE A 315 4.13 -0.68 -10.52
CA PHE A 315 3.10 -0.47 -11.55
C PHE A 315 1.90 -1.42 -11.42
N THR A 316 1.94 -2.40 -10.52
CA THR A 316 0.94 -3.48 -10.47
C THR A 316 -0.49 -2.95 -10.43
N PHE A 317 -0.79 -2.05 -9.52
CA PHE A 317 -2.15 -1.55 -9.33
C PHE A 317 -2.67 -0.80 -10.56
N ASP A 318 -1.85 0.09 -11.12
CA ASP A 318 -2.24 0.93 -12.26
C ASP A 318 -2.38 0.08 -13.55
N LEU A 319 -1.46 -0.86 -13.78
CA LEU A 319 -1.51 -1.77 -14.94
C LEU A 319 -2.67 -2.77 -14.83
N MET A 320 -2.89 -3.34 -13.65
CA MET A 320 -4.00 -4.25 -13.36
C MET A 320 -5.35 -3.56 -13.62
N THR A 321 -5.51 -2.35 -13.10
CA THR A 321 -6.73 -1.57 -13.32
C THR A 321 -6.95 -1.30 -14.82
N LEU A 322 -5.91 -0.95 -15.58
CA LEU A 322 -6.02 -0.74 -17.03
C LEU A 322 -6.48 -2.02 -17.76
N ILE A 323 -5.83 -3.15 -17.47
CA ILE A 323 -6.14 -4.43 -18.13
C ILE A 323 -7.57 -4.86 -17.80
N LEU A 324 -7.94 -4.86 -16.53
CA LEU A 324 -9.29 -5.26 -16.11
C LEU A 324 -10.35 -4.29 -16.62
N THR A 325 -10.08 -2.98 -16.66
CA THR A 325 -10.98 -1.99 -17.26
C THR A 325 -11.24 -2.31 -18.73
N ALA A 326 -10.22 -2.65 -19.48
CA ALA A 326 -10.38 -2.94 -20.91
C ALA A 326 -11.13 -4.25 -21.14
N LEU A 327 -10.83 -5.30 -20.37
CA LEU A 327 -11.51 -6.58 -20.46
C LEU A 327 -12.99 -6.47 -20.07
N THR A 328 -13.33 -5.71 -19.05
CA THR A 328 -14.72 -5.54 -18.59
C THR A 328 -15.51 -4.60 -19.49
N LYS A 329 -14.90 -3.48 -19.93
CA LYS A 329 -15.56 -2.53 -20.85
C LYS A 329 -15.76 -3.06 -22.25
N SER A 330 -15.14 -4.17 -22.63
CA SER A 330 -15.43 -4.86 -23.89
C SER A 330 -16.85 -5.47 -23.94
N PHE A 331 -17.47 -5.68 -22.76
CA PHE A 331 -18.85 -6.16 -22.58
C PHE A 331 -19.77 -5.05 -22.08
N ASP A 332 -19.39 -4.35 -21.02
CA ASP A 332 -20.17 -3.31 -20.36
C ASP A 332 -19.40 -1.99 -20.32
N LEU A 333 -19.76 -1.04 -21.16
CA LEU A 333 -19.12 0.28 -21.20
C LEU A 333 -19.26 1.05 -19.89
N SER A 334 -20.30 0.75 -19.09
CA SER A 334 -20.52 1.36 -17.79
C SER A 334 -19.69 0.74 -16.66
N ALA A 335 -19.00 -0.39 -16.92
CA ALA A 335 -18.19 -1.06 -15.92
C ALA A 335 -17.12 -0.14 -15.35
N SER A 336 -16.86 -0.32 -14.06
CA SER A 336 -15.85 0.42 -13.30
C SER A 336 -14.93 -0.55 -12.57
N VAL A 337 -13.63 -0.26 -12.58
CA VAL A 337 -12.61 -1.14 -12.01
C VAL A 337 -11.64 -0.33 -11.17
N PHE A 338 -11.45 -0.74 -9.92
CA PHE A 338 -10.46 -0.18 -9.00
C PHE A 338 -9.59 -1.30 -8.44
N GLY A 339 -8.43 -1.48 -9.05
CA GLY A 339 -7.58 -2.62 -8.71
C GLY A 339 -8.22 -3.95 -9.06
N ASP A 340 -8.51 -4.76 -8.05
CA ASP A 340 -9.21 -6.05 -8.11
C ASP A 340 -10.73 -5.96 -7.88
N ASP A 341 -11.23 -4.79 -7.49
CA ASP A 341 -12.67 -4.53 -7.31
C ASP A 341 -13.33 -4.13 -8.64
N ILE A 342 -14.30 -4.89 -9.10
CA ILE A 342 -15.02 -4.66 -10.35
C ILE A 342 -16.51 -4.43 -10.06
N ILE A 343 -17.10 -3.41 -10.67
CA ILE A 343 -18.53 -3.15 -10.67
C ILE A 343 -19.02 -3.12 -12.13
N CYS A 344 -20.02 -3.94 -12.45
CA CYS A 344 -20.65 -4.00 -13.78
C CYS A 344 -22.16 -4.16 -13.65
N GLN A 345 -22.90 -4.02 -14.76
CA GLN A 345 -24.32 -4.34 -14.80
C GLN A 345 -24.53 -5.84 -14.61
N ASN A 346 -25.54 -6.23 -13.84
CA ASN A 346 -25.88 -7.62 -13.53
C ASN A 346 -26.00 -8.51 -14.78
N GLN A 347 -26.51 -7.96 -15.87
CA GLN A 347 -26.73 -8.71 -17.12
C GLN A 347 -25.45 -9.16 -17.82
N TYR A 348 -24.31 -8.47 -17.60
CA TYR A 348 -23.02 -8.79 -18.21
C TYR A 348 -22.06 -9.53 -17.27
N ALA A 349 -22.46 -9.73 -16.01
CA ALA A 349 -21.55 -10.24 -14.97
C ALA A 349 -21.02 -11.65 -15.31
N ASP A 350 -21.89 -12.55 -15.77
CA ASP A 350 -21.51 -13.94 -16.07
C ASP A 350 -20.51 -14.00 -17.25
N GLU A 351 -20.74 -13.21 -18.31
CA GLU A 351 -19.85 -13.13 -19.47
C GLU A 351 -18.50 -12.51 -19.12
N ILE A 352 -18.50 -11.47 -18.27
CA ILE A 352 -17.27 -10.85 -17.74
C ILE A 352 -16.48 -11.86 -16.90
N ILE A 353 -17.12 -12.60 -16.01
CA ILE A 353 -16.49 -13.64 -15.18
C ILE A 353 -15.83 -14.71 -16.05
N GLN A 354 -16.53 -15.20 -17.06
CA GLN A 354 -15.99 -16.18 -18.00
C GLN A 354 -14.77 -15.63 -18.74
N ASN A 355 -14.86 -14.40 -19.24
CA ASN A 355 -13.77 -13.74 -19.96
C ASN A 355 -12.53 -13.50 -19.05
N LEU A 356 -12.73 -13.09 -17.81
CA LEU A 356 -11.66 -12.93 -16.82
C LEU A 356 -10.99 -14.27 -16.51
N SER A 357 -11.77 -15.35 -16.40
CA SER A 357 -11.24 -16.70 -16.19
C SER A 357 -10.39 -17.18 -17.37
N ILE A 358 -10.81 -16.90 -18.61
CA ILE A 358 -10.02 -17.16 -19.83
C ILE A 358 -8.72 -16.35 -19.81
N ALA A 359 -8.76 -15.10 -19.33
CA ALA A 359 -7.57 -14.25 -19.17
C ALA A 359 -6.58 -14.74 -18.10
N GLY A 360 -6.99 -15.72 -17.29
CA GLY A 360 -6.16 -16.30 -16.22
C GLY A 360 -6.43 -15.71 -14.84
N PHE A 361 -7.38 -14.77 -14.71
CA PHE A 361 -7.80 -14.26 -13.42
C PHE A 361 -8.69 -15.26 -12.69
N ARG A 362 -8.57 -15.29 -11.35
CA ARG A 362 -9.37 -16.16 -10.49
C ARG A 362 -10.47 -15.35 -9.82
N VAL A 363 -11.71 -15.59 -10.20
CA VAL A 363 -12.86 -14.95 -9.57
C VAL A 363 -13.09 -15.56 -8.18
N ASN A 364 -13.25 -14.72 -7.19
CA ASN A 364 -13.60 -15.12 -5.83
C ASN A 364 -15.12 -15.18 -5.69
N LEU A 365 -15.67 -16.37 -5.90
CA LEU A 365 -17.14 -16.57 -5.89
C LEU A 365 -17.77 -16.26 -4.53
N ASP A 366 -17.05 -16.45 -3.42
CA ASP A 366 -17.53 -16.15 -2.07
C ASP A 366 -17.71 -14.64 -1.82
N LYS A 367 -17.10 -13.80 -2.67
CA LYS A 367 -17.14 -12.35 -2.58
C LYS A 367 -17.63 -11.69 -3.87
N THR A 368 -18.20 -12.47 -4.75
CA THR A 368 -18.82 -11.99 -5.99
C THR A 368 -20.33 -12.01 -5.81
N TYR A 369 -20.98 -10.86 -5.98
CA TYR A 369 -22.39 -10.68 -5.72
C TYR A 369 -23.10 -10.22 -6.99
N ILE A 370 -23.91 -11.12 -7.58
CA ILE A 370 -24.69 -10.89 -8.80
C ILE A 370 -26.16 -11.02 -8.43
N ARG A 371 -26.98 -10.01 -8.77
CA ARG A 371 -28.43 -9.99 -8.42
C ARG A 371 -28.66 -10.29 -6.93
N SER A 372 -27.82 -9.71 -6.08
CA SER A 372 -27.82 -9.95 -4.65
C SER A 372 -28.25 -8.69 -3.90
N ASP A 373 -28.94 -8.87 -2.78
CA ASP A 373 -29.27 -7.78 -1.86
C ASP A 373 -28.05 -7.21 -1.16
N TYR A 374 -26.93 -7.92 -1.20
CA TYR A 374 -25.66 -7.48 -0.62
C TYR A 374 -24.61 -7.21 -1.70
N ARG A 375 -23.91 -6.11 -1.55
CA ARG A 375 -22.80 -5.70 -2.43
C ARG A 375 -21.63 -5.17 -1.62
N GLU A 376 -20.43 -5.50 -2.05
CA GLU A 376 -19.17 -5.01 -1.45
C GLU A 376 -18.24 -4.47 -2.53
N SER A 377 -17.65 -3.29 -2.33
CA SER A 377 -16.53 -2.81 -3.12
C SER A 377 -15.71 -1.77 -2.36
N CYS A 378 -14.39 -1.79 -2.52
CA CYS A 378 -13.47 -0.87 -1.88
C CYS A 378 -13.66 -0.79 -0.35
N GLY A 379 -14.00 -1.92 0.27
CA GLY A 379 -14.23 -2.03 1.72
C GLY A 379 -15.52 -1.35 2.21
N ALA A 380 -16.40 -0.92 1.31
CA ALA A 380 -17.76 -0.50 1.62
C ALA A 380 -18.73 -1.67 1.45
N HIS A 381 -19.70 -1.77 2.33
CA HIS A 381 -20.71 -2.82 2.36
C HIS A 381 -22.09 -2.19 2.28
N PHE A 382 -22.94 -2.69 1.40
CA PHE A 382 -24.30 -2.21 1.23
C PHE A 382 -25.28 -3.39 1.25
N ILE A 383 -26.41 -3.21 1.94
CA ILE A 383 -27.51 -4.19 1.99
C ILE A 383 -28.78 -3.48 1.56
N ASP A 384 -29.50 -4.02 0.60
CA ASP A 384 -30.79 -3.48 0.15
C ASP A 384 -31.79 -3.44 1.32
N GLY A 385 -32.53 -2.37 1.42
CA GLY A 385 -33.46 -2.14 2.53
C GLY A 385 -32.82 -1.67 3.85
N TYR A 386 -31.48 -1.81 4.01
CA TYR A 386 -30.76 -1.32 5.20
C TYR A 386 -29.86 -0.13 4.89
N GLY A 387 -29.16 -0.16 3.76
CA GLY A 387 -28.14 0.82 3.39
C GLY A 387 -26.70 0.38 3.68
N TYR A 388 -25.82 1.34 3.94
CA TYR A 388 -24.41 1.06 4.23
C TYR A 388 -24.21 0.44 5.60
N VAL A 389 -23.43 -0.63 5.65
CA VAL A 389 -23.08 -1.32 6.89
C VAL A 389 -21.75 -0.81 7.43
N THR A 390 -21.75 -0.31 8.65
CA THR A 390 -20.54 0.13 9.34
C THR A 390 -19.79 -1.09 9.89
N VAL A 391 -18.56 -1.29 9.47
CA VAL A 391 -17.70 -2.38 9.93
C VAL A 391 -16.32 -1.85 10.31
N PHE A 392 -15.67 -2.53 11.23
CA PHE A 392 -14.28 -2.29 11.60
C PHE A 392 -13.53 -3.61 11.67
N ASP A 393 -12.21 -3.55 11.53
CA ASP A 393 -11.31 -4.62 11.90
C ASP A 393 -10.43 -4.22 13.08
N LEU A 394 -10.06 -5.18 13.90
CA LEU A 394 -9.06 -5.05 14.95
C LEU A 394 -7.92 -6.02 14.67
N ARG A 395 -6.73 -5.61 15.13
CA ARG A 395 -5.54 -6.46 15.16
C ARG A 395 -5.15 -6.69 16.62
N TRP A 396 -4.30 -7.66 16.88
CA TRP A 396 -3.76 -7.91 18.20
C TRP A 396 -3.14 -6.63 18.78
N LEU A 397 -3.62 -6.22 19.97
CA LEU A 397 -3.21 -4.98 20.60
C LEU A 397 -1.81 -5.15 21.20
N ARG A 398 -0.93 -4.22 20.90
CA ARG A 398 0.46 -4.21 21.37
C ARG A 398 0.80 -2.97 22.21
N TYR A 399 0.14 -1.87 21.92
CA TYR A 399 0.46 -0.56 22.48
C TYR A 399 -0.73 0.07 23.19
N PRO A 400 -0.51 1.01 24.12
CA PRO A 400 -1.58 1.71 24.82
C PRO A 400 -2.59 2.43 23.91
N HIS A 401 -2.16 2.91 22.75
CA HIS A 401 -3.05 3.57 21.79
C HIS A 401 -4.00 2.58 21.12
N ASP A 402 -3.59 1.33 20.94
CA ASP A 402 -4.45 0.27 20.40
C ASP A 402 -5.68 0.05 21.30
N LEU A 403 -5.53 0.21 22.63
CA LEU A 403 -6.66 0.15 23.57
C LEU A 403 -7.71 1.22 23.28
N ILE A 404 -7.26 2.44 22.95
CA ILE A 404 -8.18 3.55 22.62
C ILE A 404 -8.89 3.27 21.31
N VAL A 405 -8.17 2.78 20.31
CA VAL A 405 -8.74 2.40 19.02
C VAL A 405 -9.78 1.30 19.19
N ALA A 406 -9.46 0.24 19.96
CA ALA A 406 -10.40 -0.83 20.24
C ALA A 406 -11.65 -0.31 20.96
N CYS A 407 -11.49 0.52 22.00
CA CYS A 407 -12.61 1.12 22.71
C CYS A 407 -13.50 1.95 21.78
N ASN A 408 -12.92 2.78 20.92
CA ASN A 408 -13.67 3.64 20.01
C ASN A 408 -14.45 2.81 18.98
N LYS A 409 -13.80 1.83 18.35
CA LYS A 409 -14.45 0.96 17.35
C LYS A 409 -15.62 0.18 17.97
N VAL A 410 -15.38 -0.46 19.11
CA VAL A 410 -16.43 -1.21 19.80
C VAL A 410 -17.54 -0.30 20.32
N ALA A 411 -17.23 0.92 20.79
CA ALA A 411 -18.25 1.88 21.24
C ALA A 411 -19.16 2.30 20.08
N ILE A 412 -18.61 2.54 18.89
CA ILE A 412 -19.39 2.87 17.70
C ILE A 412 -20.27 1.69 17.27
N LEU A 413 -19.71 0.48 17.21
CA LEU A 413 -20.49 -0.71 16.86
C LEU A 413 -21.59 -0.99 17.89
N SER A 414 -21.31 -0.78 19.18
CA SER A 414 -22.31 -0.87 20.24
C SER A 414 -23.44 0.14 20.08
N SER A 415 -23.15 1.38 19.69
CA SER A 415 -24.18 2.41 19.48
C SER A 415 -25.07 2.15 18.26
N ILE A 416 -24.55 1.43 17.25
CA ILE A 416 -25.27 1.13 16.01
C ILE A 416 -26.06 -0.18 16.12
N TYR A 417 -25.43 -1.23 16.65
CA TYR A 417 -25.96 -2.59 16.60
C TYR A 417 -26.42 -3.14 17.96
N GLY A 418 -25.98 -2.54 19.09
CA GLY A 418 -26.29 -3.03 20.43
C GLY A 418 -25.77 -4.45 20.70
N GLY A 419 -26.54 -5.25 21.46
CA GLY A 419 -26.36 -6.68 21.66
C GLY A 419 -24.94 -7.11 22.05
N PRO A 420 -24.28 -7.99 21.25
CA PRO A 420 -22.95 -8.51 21.57
C PRO A 420 -21.88 -7.42 21.72
N PHE A 421 -21.99 -6.34 20.96
CA PHE A 421 -21.05 -5.22 21.03
C PHE A 421 -21.21 -4.40 22.30
N GLU A 422 -22.42 -4.29 22.85
CA GLU A 422 -22.64 -3.61 24.12
C GLU A 422 -22.02 -4.39 25.29
N THR A 423 -22.22 -5.69 25.29
CA THR A 423 -21.56 -6.58 26.26
C THR A 423 -20.05 -6.52 26.15
N LEU A 424 -19.51 -6.57 24.92
CA LEU A 424 -18.08 -6.45 24.66
C LEU A 424 -17.53 -5.10 25.10
N ARG A 425 -18.22 -4.01 24.79
CA ARG A 425 -17.89 -2.64 25.22
C ARG A 425 -17.77 -2.55 26.73
N THR A 426 -18.76 -3.03 27.45
CA THR A 426 -18.80 -2.98 28.93
C THR A 426 -17.61 -3.74 29.53
N LYS A 427 -17.32 -4.93 29.02
CA LYS A 427 -16.17 -5.74 29.46
C LYS A 427 -14.84 -5.06 29.14
N ILE A 428 -14.65 -4.52 27.94
CA ILE A 428 -13.41 -3.83 27.57
C ILE A 428 -13.21 -2.60 28.46
N TRP A 429 -14.24 -1.82 28.69
CA TRP A 429 -14.13 -0.60 29.49
C TRP A 429 -13.79 -0.87 30.96
N SER A 430 -14.23 -1.99 31.52
CA SER A 430 -13.83 -2.40 32.88
C SER A 430 -12.31 -2.71 32.98
N CYS A 431 -11.70 -3.12 31.87
CA CYS A 431 -10.26 -3.46 31.80
C CYS A 431 -9.36 -2.26 31.48
N VAL A 432 -9.92 -1.15 31.00
CA VAL A 432 -9.14 -0.01 30.54
C VAL A 432 -9.16 1.11 31.57
N PRO A 433 -7.98 1.65 31.96
CA PRO A 433 -7.90 2.74 32.92
C PRO A 433 -8.69 3.97 32.46
N ARG A 434 -9.46 4.58 33.37
CA ARG A 434 -10.28 5.77 33.08
C ARG A 434 -9.47 6.91 32.46
N SER A 435 -8.19 7.04 32.82
CA SER A 435 -7.29 8.05 32.24
C SER A 435 -7.08 7.90 30.72
N LEU A 436 -7.33 6.73 30.14
CA LEU A 436 -7.26 6.47 28.71
C LEU A 436 -8.61 6.67 28.00
N LEU A 437 -9.70 6.38 28.68
CA LEU A 437 -11.04 6.43 28.06
C LEU A 437 -11.53 7.85 27.73
N GLY A 438 -11.08 8.88 28.46
CA GLY A 438 -11.58 10.24 28.27
C GLY A 438 -13.05 10.40 28.67
N ALA A 439 -13.68 11.51 28.32
CA ALA A 439 -15.10 11.71 28.50
C ALA A 439 -15.88 10.84 27.50
N THR A 440 -16.86 10.13 27.98
CA THR A 440 -17.64 9.11 27.24
C THR A 440 -18.74 9.69 26.38
N THR A 441 -18.63 10.91 25.91
CA THR A 441 -19.67 11.50 25.06
C THR A 441 -19.54 10.98 23.63
N SER A 442 -20.53 10.27 23.22
CA SER A 442 -20.82 9.75 21.88
C SER A 442 -20.99 10.86 20.83
N ARG A 443 -19.95 11.64 20.56
CA ARG A 443 -20.02 12.65 19.50
C ARG A 443 -19.68 12.10 18.10
N LEU A 444 -19.28 10.86 18.00
CA LEU A 444 -19.12 10.19 16.71
C LEU A 444 -20.48 9.61 16.29
N VAL A 445 -21.28 10.43 15.71
CA VAL A 445 -22.45 9.95 14.97
C VAL A 445 -21.94 9.52 13.60
N VAL A 446 -21.86 8.22 13.38
CA VAL A 446 -21.76 7.67 12.04
C VAL A 446 -23.12 7.87 11.38
N SER A 447 -23.38 9.06 10.90
CA SER A 447 -24.70 9.49 10.46
C SER A 447 -25.14 8.91 9.11
N THR A 448 -24.29 8.17 8.41
CA THR A 448 -24.55 7.83 7.00
C THR A 448 -24.39 6.37 6.65
N GLY A 449 -24.19 5.46 7.62
CA GLY A 449 -23.88 4.04 7.30
C GLY A 449 -22.63 3.84 6.43
N ARG A 450 -21.98 4.91 5.99
CA ARG A 450 -20.68 4.79 5.32
C ARG A 450 -19.68 4.23 6.32
N PRO A 451 -18.74 3.39 5.87
CA PRO A 451 -17.61 3.05 6.71
C PRO A 451 -16.99 4.37 7.16
N PRO A 452 -16.70 4.52 8.46
CA PRO A 452 -16.05 5.72 8.93
C PRO A 452 -14.78 5.90 8.09
N SER A 453 -14.48 7.14 7.79
CA SER A 453 -13.22 7.49 7.17
C SER A 453 -12.09 6.88 8.00
N TYR A 454 -10.94 6.60 7.38
CA TYR A 454 -9.74 6.14 8.09
C TYR A 454 -9.39 7.00 9.31
N GLU A 455 -9.93 8.17 9.41
CA GLU A 455 -9.92 9.08 10.55
C GLU A 455 -10.45 8.46 11.84
N LEU A 456 -11.48 7.62 11.75
CA LEU A 456 -12.01 6.89 12.91
C LEU A 456 -11.16 5.67 13.28
N ASP A 457 -10.36 5.19 12.35
CA ASP A 457 -9.34 4.17 12.59
C ASP A 457 -8.12 4.74 13.30
N SER A 458 -7.96 6.05 13.30
CA SER A 458 -6.87 6.73 13.95
C SER A 458 -7.30 7.26 15.31
N TYR A 459 -6.85 6.69 16.35
CA TYR A 459 -6.56 7.15 17.72
C TYR A 459 -7.44 8.24 18.26
N VAL A 460 -8.69 8.17 18.01
CA VAL A 460 -9.61 9.16 18.53
C VAL A 460 -10.04 8.79 19.93
N ARG A 461 -9.55 9.52 20.88
CA ARG A 461 -10.06 9.52 22.23
C ARG A 461 -11.25 10.48 22.33
N TYR A 462 -12.36 10.02 22.89
CA TYR A 462 -13.46 10.87 23.28
C TYR A 462 -13.09 11.64 24.56
N GLY A 463 -13.05 12.94 24.50
CA GLY A 463 -12.77 13.80 25.64
C GLY A 463 -11.85 14.97 25.32
N PRO A 464 -11.60 15.84 26.30
CA PRO A 464 -10.71 16.97 26.08
C PRO A 464 -9.32 16.48 25.73
N PRO A 465 -8.66 17.16 24.80
CA PRO A 465 -7.31 16.80 24.41
C PRO A 465 -6.36 16.94 25.59
N VAL A 466 -5.47 15.96 25.75
CA VAL A 466 -4.41 16.02 26.76
C VAL A 466 -3.21 16.72 26.15
N GLN A 467 -2.77 17.80 26.78
CA GLN A 467 -1.55 18.48 26.39
C GLN A 467 -0.32 17.70 26.85
N VAL A 468 0.61 17.48 25.95
CA VAL A 468 1.94 16.93 26.27
C VAL A 468 2.98 17.60 25.40
N ASP A 469 3.87 18.28 26.03
CA ASP A 469 5.05 18.80 25.36
C ASP A 469 6.09 17.68 25.20
N PRO A 470 6.67 17.54 24.04
CA PRO A 470 7.76 16.58 23.82
C PRO A 470 9.00 17.00 24.61
N SER A 471 9.75 16.03 25.11
CA SER A 471 10.97 16.32 25.84
C SER A 471 11.96 17.13 24.98
N PRO A 472 12.72 18.05 25.59
CA PRO A 472 13.73 18.84 24.87
C PRO A 472 14.75 17.96 24.10
N SER A 473 15.07 16.80 24.62
CA SER A 473 15.97 15.82 23.99
C SER A 473 15.37 15.25 22.69
N LEU A 474 14.07 14.97 22.67
CA LEU A 474 13.36 14.50 21.49
C LEU A 474 13.32 15.59 20.41
N LEU A 475 12.94 16.81 20.78
CA LEU A 475 12.95 17.96 19.87
C LEU A 475 14.34 18.21 19.25
N LYS A 476 15.40 18.12 20.07
CA LYS A 476 16.78 18.27 19.60
C LYS A 476 17.16 17.19 18.58
N ARG A 477 16.69 15.95 18.75
CA ARG A 477 16.92 14.85 17.80
C ARG A 477 16.14 15.04 16.51
N ILE A 478 14.88 15.44 16.59
CA ILE A 478 14.04 15.77 15.43
C ILE A 478 14.68 16.91 14.64
N ARG A 479 15.07 18.00 15.29
CA ARG A 479 15.75 19.14 14.64
C ARG A 479 17.04 18.72 13.92
N ARG A 480 17.87 17.87 14.54
CA ARG A 480 19.10 17.35 13.92
C ARG A 480 18.81 16.53 12.68
N HIS A 481 17.78 15.69 12.73
CA HIS A 481 17.39 14.89 11.57
C HIS A 481 16.83 15.75 10.45
N CYS A 482 15.92 16.66 10.75
CA CYS A 482 15.36 17.60 9.76
C CYS A 482 16.45 18.44 9.07
N LYS A 483 17.48 18.89 9.80
CA LYS A 483 18.65 19.58 9.20
C LYS A 483 19.45 18.70 8.23
N ARG A 484 19.50 17.38 8.45
CA ARG A 484 20.24 16.45 7.58
C ARG A 484 19.47 16.08 6.31
N VAL A 485 18.15 15.98 6.41
CA VAL A 485 17.29 15.44 5.36
C VAL A 485 16.56 16.56 4.61
N HIS A 486 16.22 17.64 5.29
CA HIS A 486 15.41 18.75 4.77
C HIS A 486 16.09 20.10 4.97
N LYS A 487 15.66 21.09 4.18
CA LYS A 487 16.06 22.49 4.40
C LYS A 487 15.49 23.02 5.73
N PRO A 488 16.12 24.04 6.34
CA PRO A 488 15.79 24.56 7.68
C PRO A 488 14.31 24.90 7.93
N GLY A 489 13.56 25.28 6.91
CA GLY A 489 12.13 25.64 7.04
C GLY A 489 11.19 24.52 7.53
N ASN A 490 11.63 23.26 7.44
CA ASN A 490 10.78 22.11 7.82
C ASN A 490 10.81 21.82 9.32
N ILE A 491 11.69 22.48 10.06
CA ILE A 491 11.83 22.25 11.52
C ILE A 491 10.61 22.74 12.29
N SER A 492 10.04 23.85 11.88
CA SER A 492 8.86 24.44 12.52
C SER A 492 7.65 23.51 12.45
N VAL A 493 7.48 22.82 11.33
CA VAL A 493 6.39 21.86 11.15
C VAL A 493 6.62 20.61 11.98
N ALA A 494 7.85 20.08 11.99
CA ALA A 494 8.19 18.96 12.85
C ALA A 494 7.96 19.28 14.34
N GLN A 495 8.27 20.51 14.77
CA GLN A 495 7.96 20.98 16.12
C GLN A 495 6.46 21.07 16.37
N ALA A 496 5.71 21.63 15.42
CA ALA A 496 4.27 21.78 15.53
C ALA A 496 3.57 20.41 15.67
N VAL A 497 4.00 19.40 14.90
CA VAL A 497 3.50 18.03 15.03
C VAL A 497 3.73 17.46 16.41
N VAL A 498 4.93 17.60 16.93
CA VAL A 498 5.31 17.00 18.19
C VAL A 498 4.84 17.82 19.39
N SER A 499 4.74 19.14 19.27
CA SER A 499 4.27 20.07 20.33
C SER A 499 2.78 20.38 20.27
N ARG A 500 2.08 20.03 19.17
CA ARG A 500 0.67 20.33 18.89
C ARG A 500 0.32 21.77 18.64
N THR A 501 1.28 22.56 18.42
CA THR A 501 1.08 23.89 17.84
C THR A 501 0.96 23.76 16.31
N CYS A 502 0.46 22.61 15.83
CA CYS A 502 0.29 22.34 14.42
C CYS A 502 -0.51 23.45 13.77
N PRO A 503 0.02 24.17 12.81
CA PRO A 503 -0.78 25.11 12.05
C PRO A 503 -1.88 24.35 11.30
N ALA A 504 -3.01 24.97 11.12
CA ALA A 504 -4.18 24.38 10.46
C ALA A 504 -3.91 23.89 9.02
N LYS A 505 -2.79 24.31 8.42
CA LYS A 505 -2.33 23.84 7.11
C LYS A 505 -0.81 23.63 7.15
N PRO A 506 -0.33 22.39 7.29
CA PRO A 506 1.09 22.12 7.17
C PRO A 506 1.56 22.41 5.74
N HIS A 507 2.55 23.29 5.60
CA HIS A 507 3.16 23.61 4.30
C HIS A 507 4.11 22.53 3.77
N LEU A 508 3.99 21.30 4.26
CA LEU A 508 4.79 20.16 3.82
C LEU A 508 3.97 19.32 2.84
N SER A 509 4.63 18.83 1.79
CA SER A 509 4.04 17.80 0.94
C SER A 509 3.86 16.50 1.73
N SER A 510 2.89 15.67 1.33
CA SER A 510 2.70 14.33 1.91
C SER A 510 4.01 13.53 1.99
N THR A 511 4.86 13.61 0.97
CA THR A 511 6.17 12.96 0.93
C THR A 511 7.14 13.45 2.03
N GLN A 512 7.09 14.73 2.38
CA GLN A 512 7.92 15.29 3.45
C GLN A 512 7.44 14.85 4.83
N TRP A 513 6.14 14.69 4.98
CA TRP A 513 5.54 14.14 6.17
C TRP A 513 5.85 12.65 6.34
N ASP A 514 5.74 11.87 5.27
CA ASP A 514 6.10 10.47 5.25
C ASP A 514 7.57 10.25 5.63
N LEU A 515 8.47 11.10 5.13
CA LEU A 515 9.88 11.11 5.52
C LEU A 515 10.09 11.34 7.01
N PHE A 516 9.36 12.28 7.57
CA PHE A 516 9.45 12.61 8.98
C PHE A 516 8.94 11.45 9.85
N PHE A 517 7.81 10.85 9.47
CA PHE A 517 7.23 9.75 10.22
C PHE A 517 8.02 8.46 10.10
N GLN A 518 8.51 8.14 8.92
CA GLN A 518 9.39 6.99 8.73
C GLN A 518 10.70 7.15 9.52
N TRP A 519 11.22 8.36 9.62
CA TRP A 519 12.37 8.61 10.45
C TRP A 519 12.07 8.37 11.94
N ILE A 520 10.96 8.86 12.45
CA ILE A 520 10.51 8.62 13.83
C ILE A 520 10.41 7.11 14.09
N HIS A 521 9.80 6.37 13.19
CA HIS A 521 9.62 4.93 13.30
C HIS A 521 10.95 4.17 13.30
N ASN A 522 11.88 4.54 12.43
CA ASN A 522 13.17 3.85 12.27
C ASN A 522 14.23 4.24 13.31
N CYS A 523 14.04 5.29 14.09
CA CYS A 523 15.04 5.73 15.07
C CYS A 523 15.08 4.94 16.36
N ARG A 524 14.37 3.80 16.51
CA ARG A 524 14.25 3.01 17.74
C ARG A 524 13.90 3.83 18.99
N VAL A 525 13.32 4.99 18.80
CA VAL A 525 12.81 5.88 19.86
C VAL A 525 11.36 5.53 20.17
N GLU A 526 10.89 4.43 19.62
CA GLU A 526 9.50 3.95 19.59
C GLU A 526 8.80 4.08 20.94
N ARG A 527 9.44 3.69 22.04
CA ARG A 527 8.81 3.81 23.36
C ARG A 527 8.62 5.26 23.84
N ARG A 528 9.53 6.16 23.52
CA ARG A 528 9.42 7.58 23.92
C ARG A 528 8.58 8.37 22.92
N VAL A 529 8.72 8.05 21.64
CA VAL A 529 7.92 8.66 20.58
C VAL A 529 6.48 8.17 20.67
N SER A 530 6.22 6.89 20.89
CA SER A 530 4.85 6.37 21.03
C SER A 530 4.10 7.02 22.19
N ASN A 531 4.77 7.30 23.31
CA ASN A 531 4.15 8.03 24.42
C ASN A 531 3.80 9.48 24.06
N VAL A 532 4.66 10.16 23.34
CA VAL A 532 4.42 11.54 22.89
C VAL A 532 3.34 11.56 21.82
N VAL A 533 3.42 10.64 20.85
CA VAL A 533 2.44 10.47 19.79
C VAL A 533 1.08 10.10 20.35
N PHE A 534 1.03 9.12 21.25
CA PHE A 534 -0.18 8.72 21.94
C PHE A 534 -0.90 9.91 22.60
N LYS A 535 -0.16 10.75 23.29
CA LYS A 535 -0.73 11.94 23.91
C LYS A 535 -1.05 13.04 22.90
N SER A 536 -0.29 13.14 21.80
CA SER A 536 -0.50 14.11 20.73
C SER A 536 -1.69 13.77 19.85
N THR A 537 -1.89 12.50 19.55
CA THR A 537 -3.06 12.04 18.78
C THR A 537 -4.38 12.30 19.48
N MET A 538 -4.35 12.31 20.81
CA MET A 538 -5.54 12.68 21.59
C MET A 538 -5.94 14.14 21.44
N VAL A 539 -5.05 14.98 20.99
CA VAL A 539 -5.27 16.41 20.74
C VAL A 539 -5.48 16.72 19.27
N ALA A 540 -4.89 15.95 18.39
CA ALA A 540 -4.94 16.14 16.95
C ALA A 540 -6.35 16.03 16.33
N ARG A 541 -7.36 15.87 17.16
CA ARG A 541 -8.77 15.92 16.78
C ARG A 541 -9.28 17.23 16.26
N VAL A 542 -8.49 18.24 16.32
CA VAL A 542 -8.98 19.60 16.11
C VAL A 542 -9.07 19.99 14.65
N GLY A 543 -8.59 19.17 13.72
CA GLY A 543 -8.72 19.46 12.29
C GLY A 543 -8.78 18.19 11.47
N GLU A 544 -9.76 18.07 10.59
CA GLU A 544 -9.95 16.95 9.67
C GLU A 544 -8.72 16.68 8.81
N GLU A 545 -7.88 17.68 8.56
CA GLU A 545 -6.65 17.59 7.78
C GLU A 545 -5.45 16.95 8.53
N GLN A 546 -5.58 16.75 9.84
CA GLN A 546 -4.48 16.26 10.69
C GLN A 546 -4.55 14.76 11.00
N ILE A 547 -5.60 14.12 10.63
CA ILE A 547 -5.92 12.75 10.97
C ILE A 547 -5.11 11.74 10.13
N GLY A 548 -4.86 12.06 8.86
CA GLY A 548 -3.92 11.33 8.01
C GLY A 548 -2.49 11.22 8.55
N PHE A 549 -2.18 12.07 9.48
CA PHE A 549 -0.91 12.23 10.15
C PHE A 549 -0.66 11.19 11.22
N THR A 550 -1.68 10.89 11.97
CA THR A 550 -1.62 9.93 13.06
C THR A 550 -1.60 8.49 12.57
N ASN A 551 -2.20 8.23 11.42
CA ASN A 551 -2.14 6.92 10.77
C ASN A 551 -0.75 6.56 10.24
N ALA A 552 0.08 7.55 9.92
CA ALA A 552 1.45 7.32 9.49
C ALA A 552 2.42 7.00 10.63
N LEU A 553 2.06 7.34 11.87
CA LEU A 553 2.88 7.09 13.07
C LEU A 553 2.64 5.73 13.72
N LEU A 554 1.59 5.09 13.36
CA LEU A 554 1.10 3.87 13.97
C LEU A 554 1.02 2.74 12.97
#